data_33ec6d3e0bedeb9144cd2fda225b3db9
#
_entry.id   33ec6d3e0bedeb9144cd2fda225b3db9
#
_cell.length_a   1.000
_cell.length_b   1.000
_cell.length_c   1.000
_cell.angle_alpha   90.00
_cell.angle_beta   90.00
_cell.angle_gamma   90.00
#
_symmetry.space_group_name_H-M   'P 1'
#
loop_
_entity.id
_entity.type
_entity.pdbx_description
1 polymer ?
#
loop_
_entity_poly.entity_id
_entity_poly.type
_entity_poly.pdbx_seq_one_letter_code
_entity_poly.pdbx_strand_id
1 'polypeptide(L)'
;MIFRYDVLVIGGGHAGCEAARAAAKLGAKTCLITMDMNKIAQMSCNPAVGGIAKGQIVREVDALGGEMGIITDSTSIQFRMLNKGKGPAVWSPRAQCDRAKFITKWRETLDSTEGLDIWQDQADELLVEDGMAVGVRTLWGAEFRAKSIVVTAGTFLNGLMHVGKVQIPGGRCAEPAVYRFSESIARHGITVDRMKTGTPVRIDARTVHFEEMERQDGEIDFHQFSYMPTPRTLTQLPCWTFYTTQEAHQALQEGIADSPLFNGQIQSTGPRYRPSIETKLVTFPDKEQHPLFLEPEGENTAEMYLNGFSSSMPLDVQLNALRKIPALRDAKAYRPGYAIEYDYFDPTLLHASLESKVVKGLFLAGQVNGTTGYEEAAGQGLVAGINAAIACNGGEPFVMKRDESYIGVLIDDLTTKGVDEPYRMFTSRAEYRILLRQDDADARLTERAYQIGLATRQRYDHWMEKKDSIERIISFCETTTVKANDINAALERWGTTPLNGSAKLADLIARPQLNVLALADAVPELKAAIEQTPNRKEEIVEAAEIKMKYKGYIEREKIVADKMRRLENIRIKGHFKYEELHEISTEGRQKLARINPETLAQASRIPGVSPSDINVLLVLMNR
;
A
#
# COMPACT_ATOMS: atom_id res chain seq x y z
N MET A 1 -12.57 13.93 32.76
CA MET A 1 -11.66 12.79 33.04
C MET A 1 -10.48 12.92 32.10
N ILE A 2 -9.24 12.83 32.61
CA ILE A 2 -8.02 13.01 31.83
C ILE A 2 -7.23 11.71 31.85
N PHE A 3 -6.94 11.18 30.65
CA PHE A 3 -6.09 10.02 30.44
C PHE A 3 -4.71 10.45 29.92
N ARG A 4 -3.65 9.71 30.23
CA ARG A 4 -2.27 10.06 29.83
C ARG A 4 -1.57 8.89 29.16
N TYR A 5 -1.03 9.16 27.97
CA TYR A 5 -0.30 8.23 27.11
C TYR A 5 0.98 8.89 26.56
N ASP A 6 1.84 8.12 25.92
CA ASP A 6 2.94 8.67 25.12
C ASP A 6 2.45 8.95 23.70
N VAL A 7 1.69 8.03 23.11
CA VAL A 7 1.15 8.13 21.75
C VAL A 7 -0.36 7.91 21.75
N LEU A 8 -1.09 8.80 21.07
CA LEU A 8 -2.50 8.59 20.70
C LEU A 8 -2.60 8.31 19.22
N VAL A 9 -3.40 7.32 18.84
CA VAL A 9 -3.76 7.03 17.45
C VAL A 9 -5.25 7.21 17.26
N ILE A 10 -5.66 8.04 16.31
CA ILE A 10 -7.06 8.39 16.05
C ILE A 10 -7.53 7.70 14.77
N GLY A 11 -8.42 6.71 14.92
CA GLY A 11 -8.97 5.92 13.84
C GLY A 11 -8.39 4.51 13.77
N GLY A 12 -9.26 3.50 13.83
CA GLY A 12 -8.94 2.07 13.84
C GLY A 12 -8.92 1.43 12.43
N GLY A 13 -8.58 2.19 11.38
CA GLY A 13 -8.37 1.64 10.03
C GLY A 13 -6.99 0.99 9.87
N HIS A 14 -6.63 0.59 8.63
CA HIS A 14 -5.35 -0.08 8.37
C HIS A 14 -4.13 0.74 8.81
N ALA A 15 -4.15 2.05 8.60
CA ALA A 15 -3.09 2.93 9.08
C ALA A 15 -3.03 2.99 10.61
N GLY A 16 -4.18 3.13 11.26
CA GLY A 16 -4.23 3.23 12.72
C GLY A 16 -3.81 1.95 13.43
N CYS A 17 -4.18 0.79 12.90
CA CYS A 17 -3.79 -0.51 13.44
C CYS A 17 -2.27 -0.70 13.40
N GLU A 18 -1.64 -0.42 12.26
CA GLU A 18 -0.18 -0.51 12.12
C GLU A 18 0.54 0.53 12.99
N ALA A 19 0.03 1.77 13.03
CA ALA A 19 0.61 2.85 13.84
C ALA A 19 0.55 2.55 15.34
N ALA A 20 -0.61 2.13 15.85
CA ALA A 20 -0.81 1.86 17.27
C ALA A 20 0.08 0.70 17.74
N ARG A 21 0.11 -0.38 16.94
CA ARG A 21 0.92 -1.54 17.27
C ARG A 21 2.41 -1.24 17.20
N ALA A 22 2.88 -0.52 16.17
CA ALA A 22 4.27 -0.13 16.05
C ALA A 22 4.73 0.73 17.22
N ALA A 23 3.93 1.74 17.60
CA ALA A 23 4.25 2.61 18.74
C ALA A 23 4.33 1.82 20.05
N ALA A 24 3.37 0.93 20.32
CA ALA A 24 3.36 0.09 21.52
C ALA A 24 4.57 -0.87 21.56
N LYS A 25 4.90 -1.52 20.44
CA LYS A 25 6.06 -2.42 20.34
C LYS A 25 7.39 -1.71 20.59
N LEU A 26 7.48 -0.42 20.27
CA LEU A 26 8.64 0.41 20.56
C LEU A 26 8.65 0.94 22.01
N GLY A 27 7.74 0.45 22.86
CA GLY A 27 7.70 0.74 24.28
C GLY A 27 6.92 2.00 24.65
N ALA A 28 6.25 2.67 23.70
CA ALA A 28 5.40 3.80 24.00
C ALA A 28 4.06 3.32 24.59
N LYS A 29 3.62 3.92 25.72
CA LYS A 29 2.27 3.73 26.23
C LYS A 29 1.28 4.34 25.24
N THR A 30 0.53 3.50 24.53
CA THR A 30 -0.26 3.88 23.35
C THR A 30 -1.76 3.68 23.60
N CYS A 31 -2.60 4.59 23.10
CA CYS A 31 -4.05 4.39 23.03
C CYS A 31 -4.55 4.58 21.60
N LEU A 32 -5.32 3.61 21.12
CA LEU A 32 -6.07 3.69 19.87
C LEU A 32 -7.50 4.13 20.17
N ILE A 33 -7.91 5.31 19.68
CA ILE A 33 -9.27 5.81 19.77
C ILE A 33 -9.99 5.52 18.46
N THR A 34 -11.08 4.76 18.51
CA THR A 34 -11.87 4.37 17.35
C THR A 34 -13.36 4.47 17.61
N MET A 35 -14.14 4.82 16.60
CA MET A 35 -15.60 4.98 16.72
C MET A 35 -16.32 3.65 16.95
N ASP A 36 -15.81 2.56 16.38
CA ASP A 36 -16.41 1.23 16.50
C ASP A 36 -15.31 0.15 16.57
N MET A 37 -15.18 -0.45 17.73
CA MET A 37 -14.18 -1.52 17.97
C MET A 37 -14.48 -2.82 17.20
N ASN A 38 -15.72 -3.01 16.69
CA ASN A 38 -16.09 -4.17 15.90
C ASN A 38 -15.75 -4.02 14.40
N LYS A 39 -15.25 -2.84 13.99
CA LYS A 39 -14.91 -2.50 12.61
C LYS A 39 -13.45 -2.13 12.41
N ILE A 40 -12.60 -2.52 13.35
CA ILE A 40 -11.15 -2.33 13.27
C ILE A 40 -10.61 -2.97 11.99
N ALA A 41 -9.80 -2.23 11.24
CA ALA A 41 -9.21 -2.62 9.96
C ALA A 41 -10.21 -3.15 8.93
N GLN A 42 -11.48 -2.72 9.01
CA GLN A 42 -12.49 -3.16 8.04
C GLN A 42 -12.11 -2.78 6.61
N MET A 43 -12.14 -3.76 5.72
CA MET A 43 -11.99 -3.57 4.28
C MET A 43 -13.25 -2.91 3.69
N SER A 44 -13.26 -1.59 3.61
CA SER A 44 -14.44 -0.79 3.22
C SER A 44 -14.81 -0.96 1.76
N CYS A 45 -13.84 -1.26 0.90
CA CYS A 45 -14.01 -1.45 -0.53
C CYS A 45 -13.92 -2.95 -0.86
N ASN A 46 -12.90 -3.38 -1.63
CA ASN A 46 -12.72 -4.78 -1.98
C ASN A 46 -12.11 -5.59 -0.82
N PRO A 47 -12.50 -6.85 -0.65
CA PRO A 47 -11.95 -7.72 0.38
C PRO A 47 -10.62 -8.36 -0.06
N ALA A 48 -9.67 -7.53 -0.49
CA ALA A 48 -8.39 -7.98 -1.02
C ALA A 48 -7.23 -7.10 -0.55
N VAL A 49 -6.07 -7.70 -0.37
CA VAL A 49 -4.80 -7.06 -0.03
C VAL A 49 -3.77 -7.34 -1.12
N GLY A 50 -2.94 -6.35 -1.42
CA GLY A 50 -1.89 -6.46 -2.42
C GLY A 50 -2.35 -6.09 -3.83
N GLY A 51 -1.67 -6.66 -4.83
CA GLY A 51 -1.79 -6.26 -6.22
C GLY A 51 -0.61 -5.43 -6.69
N ILE A 52 -0.67 -4.92 -7.92
CA ILE A 52 0.45 -4.25 -8.60
C ILE A 52 0.98 -3.08 -7.75
N ALA A 53 2.27 -3.11 -7.41
CA ALA A 53 3.00 -2.26 -6.48
C ALA A 53 2.54 -2.34 -5.01
N LYS A 54 1.31 -2.69 -4.75
CA LYS A 54 0.73 -2.77 -3.40
C LYS A 54 1.21 -4.00 -2.65
N GLY A 55 1.34 -5.14 -3.34
CA GLY A 55 1.93 -6.34 -2.78
C GLY A 55 3.35 -6.11 -2.27
N GLN A 56 4.14 -5.28 -2.96
CA GLN A 56 5.47 -4.86 -2.53
C GLN A 56 5.39 -4.07 -1.21
N ILE A 57 4.44 -3.13 -1.09
CA ILE A 57 4.24 -2.37 0.17
C ILE A 57 3.92 -3.31 1.33
N VAL A 58 3.04 -4.30 1.14
CA VAL A 58 2.69 -5.26 2.21
C VAL A 58 3.91 -6.08 2.63
N ARG A 59 4.74 -6.51 1.66
CA ARG A 59 5.99 -7.22 1.95
C ARG A 59 6.97 -6.32 2.73
N GLU A 60 7.01 -5.02 2.45
CA GLU A 60 7.82 -4.05 3.17
C GLU A 60 7.28 -3.77 4.58
N VAL A 61 5.96 -3.64 4.74
CA VAL A 61 5.30 -3.54 6.05
C VAL A 61 5.65 -4.76 6.91
N ASP A 62 5.56 -5.96 6.34
CA ASP A 62 5.92 -7.19 7.05
C ASP A 62 7.41 -7.24 7.40
N ALA A 63 8.31 -6.91 6.47
CA ALA A 63 9.75 -6.88 6.71
C ALA A 63 10.15 -5.95 7.86
N LEU A 64 9.43 -4.84 8.03
CA LEU A 64 9.59 -3.90 9.13
C LEU A 64 9.01 -4.40 10.47
N GLY A 65 8.22 -5.48 10.45
CA GLY A 65 7.58 -6.02 11.66
C GLY A 65 6.14 -5.56 11.86
N GLY A 66 5.48 -5.02 10.81
CA GLY A 66 4.05 -4.79 10.76
C GLY A 66 3.25 -6.10 10.61
N GLU A 67 1.94 -6.01 10.66
CA GLU A 67 1.06 -7.19 10.79
C GLU A 67 0.18 -7.46 9.59
N MET A 68 -0.02 -6.50 8.68
CA MET A 68 -0.93 -6.67 7.55
C MET A 68 -0.63 -7.93 6.73
N GLY A 69 0.65 -8.26 6.52
CA GLY A 69 1.08 -9.47 5.81
C GLY A 69 0.66 -10.75 6.52
N ILE A 70 0.93 -10.85 7.81
CA ILE A 70 0.59 -12.01 8.66
C ILE A 70 -0.93 -12.22 8.72
N ILE A 71 -1.68 -11.14 8.93
CA ILE A 71 -3.14 -11.19 9.01
C ILE A 71 -3.75 -11.56 7.66
N THR A 72 -3.20 -11.03 6.56
CA THR A 72 -3.61 -11.40 5.21
C THR A 72 -3.41 -12.88 4.95
N ASP A 73 -2.23 -13.43 5.26
CA ASP A 73 -1.94 -14.84 5.06
C ASP A 73 -2.87 -15.76 5.87
N SER A 74 -3.18 -15.38 7.12
CA SER A 74 -4.06 -16.16 8.01
C SER A 74 -5.55 -16.09 7.64
N THR A 75 -5.97 -15.11 6.84
CA THR A 75 -7.37 -14.88 6.47
C THR A 75 -7.62 -14.96 4.96
N SER A 76 -6.59 -15.30 4.19
CA SER A 76 -6.62 -15.37 2.73
C SER A 76 -7.51 -16.55 2.26
N ILE A 77 -8.46 -16.25 1.40
CA ILE A 77 -9.34 -17.22 0.72
C ILE A 77 -8.99 -17.39 -0.77
N GLN A 78 -8.07 -16.61 -1.31
CA GLN A 78 -7.45 -16.83 -2.62
C GLN A 78 -6.13 -16.07 -2.68
N PHE A 79 -5.13 -16.66 -3.34
CA PHE A 79 -3.84 -16.01 -3.60
C PHE A 79 -3.45 -16.09 -5.07
N ARG A 80 -2.87 -15.01 -5.58
CA ARG A 80 -2.27 -14.95 -6.93
C ARG A 80 -1.03 -14.06 -6.94
N MET A 81 0.00 -14.45 -7.68
CA MET A 81 1.14 -13.60 -8.00
C MET A 81 0.89 -12.91 -9.35
N LEU A 82 0.64 -11.62 -9.32
CA LEU A 82 0.40 -10.83 -10.53
C LEU A 82 1.70 -10.49 -11.27
N ASN A 83 1.60 -10.30 -12.58
CA ASN A 83 2.72 -9.91 -13.46
C ASN A 83 3.86 -10.94 -13.57
N LYS A 84 3.63 -12.23 -13.28
CA LYS A 84 4.67 -13.26 -13.43
C LYS A 84 5.37 -13.22 -14.80
N GLY A 85 4.63 -13.02 -15.89
CA GLY A 85 5.18 -12.92 -17.26
C GLY A 85 5.96 -11.64 -17.56
N LYS A 86 6.00 -10.65 -16.65
CA LYS A 86 6.70 -9.37 -16.84
C LYS A 86 8.04 -9.26 -16.09
N GLY A 87 8.44 -10.33 -15.42
CA GLY A 87 9.69 -10.40 -14.66
C GLY A 87 9.59 -9.92 -13.21
N PRO A 88 10.57 -10.30 -12.35
CA PRO A 88 10.50 -10.20 -10.90
C PRO A 88 10.47 -8.75 -10.37
N ALA A 89 10.94 -7.77 -11.14
CA ALA A 89 10.88 -6.36 -10.76
C ALA A 89 9.46 -5.83 -10.53
N VAL A 90 8.45 -6.51 -11.09
CA VAL A 90 7.04 -6.10 -11.01
C VAL A 90 6.10 -7.23 -10.55
N TRP A 91 6.64 -8.35 -10.12
CA TRP A 91 5.84 -9.39 -9.46
C TRP A 91 5.17 -8.82 -8.23
N SER A 92 3.89 -9.08 -8.11
CA SER A 92 3.07 -8.42 -7.09
C SER A 92 2.09 -9.41 -6.49
N PRO A 93 2.28 -9.85 -5.22
CA PRO A 93 1.34 -10.75 -4.57
C PRO A 93 0.00 -10.05 -4.32
N ARG A 94 -1.08 -10.79 -4.48
CA ARG A 94 -2.45 -10.36 -4.17
C ARG A 94 -3.20 -11.50 -3.52
N ALA A 95 -3.87 -11.23 -2.40
CA ALA A 95 -4.77 -12.15 -1.74
C ALA A 95 -6.17 -11.58 -1.63
N GLN A 96 -7.17 -12.43 -1.89
CA GLN A 96 -8.54 -12.21 -1.46
C GLN A 96 -8.65 -12.68 -0.02
N CYS A 97 -9.31 -11.90 0.83
CA CYS A 97 -9.43 -12.22 2.26
C CYS A 97 -10.89 -12.43 2.67
N ASP A 98 -11.10 -13.25 3.69
CA ASP A 98 -12.35 -13.27 4.44
C ASP A 98 -12.41 -11.99 5.29
N ARG A 99 -13.32 -11.08 4.95
CA ARG A 99 -13.46 -9.77 5.60
C ARG A 99 -13.73 -9.89 7.10
N ALA A 100 -14.61 -10.78 7.49
CA ALA A 100 -14.99 -10.93 8.90
C ALA A 100 -13.82 -11.48 9.73
N LYS A 101 -13.14 -12.50 9.21
CA LYS A 101 -11.95 -13.08 9.87
C LYS A 101 -10.80 -12.07 9.93
N PHE A 102 -10.61 -11.23 8.89
CA PHE A 102 -9.60 -10.19 8.86
C PHE A 102 -9.80 -9.16 9.98
N ILE A 103 -11.04 -8.68 10.18
CA ILE A 103 -11.41 -7.79 11.28
C ILE A 103 -11.12 -8.45 12.63
N THR A 104 -11.61 -9.69 12.82
CA THR A 104 -11.43 -10.45 14.05
C THR A 104 -9.95 -10.63 14.36
N LYS A 105 -9.14 -11.01 13.36
CA LYS A 105 -7.72 -11.25 13.54
C LYS A 105 -6.95 -9.98 13.91
N TRP A 106 -7.28 -8.85 13.28
CA TRP A 106 -6.72 -7.55 13.69
C TRP A 106 -7.10 -7.21 15.13
N ARG A 107 -8.36 -7.40 15.52
CA ARG A 107 -8.80 -7.14 16.89
C ARG A 107 -8.04 -7.98 17.91
N GLU A 108 -7.90 -9.29 17.67
CA GLU A 108 -7.11 -10.19 18.51
C GLU A 108 -5.66 -9.73 18.64
N THR A 109 -5.06 -9.30 17.52
CA THR A 109 -3.68 -8.81 17.48
C THR A 109 -3.50 -7.55 18.31
N LEU A 110 -4.42 -6.59 18.22
CA LEU A 110 -4.35 -5.36 19.00
C LEU A 110 -4.61 -5.62 20.49
N ASP A 111 -5.62 -6.43 20.84
CA ASP A 111 -5.93 -6.78 22.22
C ASP A 111 -4.79 -7.54 22.92
N SER A 112 -3.97 -8.29 22.17
CA SER A 112 -2.80 -8.99 22.68
C SER A 112 -1.51 -8.18 22.68
N THR A 113 -1.54 -6.91 22.19
CA THR A 113 -0.35 -6.06 22.13
C THR A 113 -0.12 -5.38 23.46
N GLU A 114 0.99 -5.69 24.12
CA GLU A 114 1.38 -5.08 25.38
C GLU A 114 1.60 -3.56 25.21
N GLY A 115 1.14 -2.77 26.18
CA GLY A 115 1.26 -1.31 26.18
C GLY A 115 0.27 -0.58 25.26
N LEU A 116 -0.69 -1.30 24.66
CA LEU A 116 -1.73 -0.75 23.80
C LEU A 116 -3.11 -0.85 24.46
N ASP A 117 -3.73 0.29 24.71
CA ASP A 117 -5.13 0.39 25.11
C ASP A 117 -6.01 0.77 23.90
N ILE A 118 -7.26 0.31 23.88
CA ILE A 118 -8.26 0.70 22.88
C ILE A 118 -9.41 1.41 23.58
N TRP A 119 -9.82 2.55 23.03
CA TRP A 119 -10.95 3.33 23.53
C TRP A 119 -11.97 3.58 22.43
N GLN A 120 -13.24 3.23 22.69
CA GLN A 120 -14.30 3.45 21.71
C GLN A 120 -14.97 4.81 21.96
N ASP A 121 -14.62 5.77 21.12
CA ASP A 121 -15.21 7.12 21.09
C ASP A 121 -14.85 7.81 19.77
N GLN A 122 -15.46 8.95 19.53
CA GLN A 122 -15.13 9.83 18.41
C GLN A 122 -14.23 10.97 18.87
N ALA A 123 -13.10 11.16 18.19
CA ALA A 123 -12.29 12.37 18.37
C ALA A 123 -13.06 13.60 17.86
N ASP A 124 -13.07 14.66 18.65
CA ASP A 124 -13.85 15.86 18.39
C ASP A 124 -13.00 17.13 18.28
N GLU A 125 -11.95 17.25 19.08
CA GLU A 125 -11.06 18.40 19.08
C GLU A 125 -9.59 17.99 19.30
N LEU A 126 -8.69 18.52 18.46
CA LEU A 126 -7.25 18.45 18.68
C LEU A 126 -6.84 19.52 19.70
N LEU A 127 -6.13 19.13 20.75
CA LEU A 127 -5.61 20.04 21.76
C LEU A 127 -4.19 20.44 21.41
N VAL A 128 -3.95 21.73 21.23
CA VAL A 128 -2.64 22.29 20.87
C VAL A 128 -2.27 23.38 21.89
N GLU A 129 -1.05 23.29 22.43
CA GLU A 129 -0.46 24.27 23.34
C GLU A 129 0.91 24.68 22.78
N ASP A 130 1.17 25.97 22.67
CA ASP A 130 2.44 26.54 22.17
C ASP A 130 2.93 25.91 20.84
N GLY A 131 2.00 25.66 19.90
CA GLY A 131 2.31 25.06 18.59
C GLY A 131 2.58 23.55 18.62
N MET A 132 2.35 22.91 19.76
CA MET A 132 2.54 21.47 19.95
C MET A 132 1.20 20.77 20.21
N ALA A 133 0.95 19.66 19.53
CA ALA A 133 -0.18 18.79 19.83
C ALA A 133 0.05 18.11 21.18
N VAL A 134 -0.90 18.26 22.10
CA VAL A 134 -0.78 17.76 23.46
C VAL A 134 -1.90 16.80 23.86
N GLY A 135 -2.87 16.57 22.99
CA GLY A 135 -3.98 15.65 23.27
C GLY A 135 -5.14 15.78 22.32
N VAL A 136 -6.19 15.04 22.65
CA VAL A 136 -7.47 15.03 21.94
C VAL A 136 -8.61 15.06 22.96
N ARG A 137 -9.66 15.84 22.69
CA ARG A 137 -10.94 15.73 23.37
C ARG A 137 -11.90 14.92 22.53
N THR A 138 -12.59 13.98 23.16
CA THR A 138 -13.58 13.13 22.48
C THR A 138 -14.98 13.72 22.55
N LEU A 139 -15.89 13.18 21.73
CA LEU A 139 -17.29 13.61 21.67
C LEU A 139 -18.01 13.47 23.03
N TRP A 140 -17.68 12.42 23.81
CA TRP A 140 -18.24 12.22 25.15
C TRP A 140 -17.56 13.07 26.24
N GLY A 141 -16.63 13.95 25.86
CA GLY A 141 -15.96 14.89 26.75
C GLY A 141 -14.77 14.31 27.54
N ALA A 142 -14.31 13.12 27.19
CA ALA A 142 -13.05 12.59 27.72
C ALA A 142 -11.86 13.32 27.09
N GLU A 143 -10.84 13.62 27.89
CA GLU A 143 -9.61 14.26 27.45
C GLU A 143 -8.45 13.26 27.52
N PHE A 144 -7.78 13.07 26.40
CA PHE A 144 -6.60 12.22 26.28
C PHE A 144 -5.38 13.10 26.01
N ARG A 145 -4.39 13.05 26.89
CA ARG A 145 -3.13 13.78 26.76
C ARG A 145 -2.01 12.85 26.31
N ALA A 146 -1.20 13.30 25.36
CA ALA A 146 -0.04 12.56 24.88
C ALA A 146 1.04 13.48 24.30
N LYS A 147 2.25 12.93 24.13
CA LYS A 147 3.39 13.61 23.52
C LYS A 147 3.33 13.61 22.00
N SER A 148 2.71 12.58 21.40
CA SER A 148 2.54 12.43 19.96
C SER A 148 1.12 11.96 19.64
N ILE A 149 0.56 12.50 18.55
CA ILE A 149 -0.79 12.19 18.08
C ILE A 149 -0.73 11.81 16.61
N VAL A 150 -1.23 10.61 16.26
CA VAL A 150 -1.29 10.09 14.90
C VAL A 150 -2.74 10.08 14.43
N VAL A 151 -3.07 10.85 13.40
CA VAL A 151 -4.43 10.93 12.83
C VAL A 151 -4.53 10.05 11.60
N THR A 152 -5.46 9.09 11.63
CA THR A 152 -5.69 8.09 10.58
C THR A 152 -7.18 7.94 10.27
N ALA A 153 -7.90 9.06 10.14
CA ALA A 153 -9.37 9.11 10.14
C ALA A 153 -10.06 8.61 8.86
N GLY A 154 -9.32 8.16 7.86
CA GLY A 154 -9.89 7.55 6.64
C GLY A 154 -10.81 8.47 5.87
N THR A 155 -12.06 8.02 5.60
CA THR A 155 -13.10 8.76 4.87
C THR A 155 -14.13 9.42 5.79
N PHE A 156 -13.84 9.53 7.11
CA PHE A 156 -14.84 9.92 8.09
C PHE A 156 -14.92 11.44 8.30
N LEU A 157 -13.82 12.19 8.06
CA LEU A 157 -13.79 13.64 8.24
C LEU A 157 -14.68 14.32 7.20
N ASN A 158 -15.76 14.95 7.68
CA ASN A 158 -16.81 15.54 6.84
C ASN A 158 -17.31 14.59 5.74
N GLY A 159 -17.39 13.28 6.05
CA GLY A 159 -17.78 12.23 5.12
C GLY A 159 -19.20 12.44 4.61
N LEU A 160 -19.38 12.40 3.28
CA LEU A 160 -20.68 12.56 2.62
C LEU A 160 -20.82 11.54 1.49
N MET A 161 -21.77 10.61 1.66
CA MET A 161 -22.06 9.58 0.65
C MET A 161 -23.11 10.07 -0.32
N HIS A 162 -22.98 9.66 -1.60
CA HIS A 162 -23.89 10.02 -2.69
C HIS A 162 -24.40 8.76 -3.40
N VAL A 163 -25.72 8.68 -3.56
CA VAL A 163 -26.43 7.69 -4.39
C VAL A 163 -27.51 8.45 -5.20
N GLY A 164 -27.25 8.70 -6.47
CA GLY A 164 -28.06 9.63 -7.25
C GLY A 164 -28.13 11.01 -6.56
N LYS A 165 -29.33 11.54 -6.43
CA LYS A 165 -29.59 12.83 -5.76
C LYS A 165 -29.55 12.74 -4.22
N VAL A 166 -29.50 11.53 -3.65
CA VAL A 166 -29.51 11.32 -2.21
C VAL A 166 -28.11 11.55 -1.64
N GLN A 167 -28.03 12.39 -0.61
CA GLN A 167 -26.81 12.67 0.16
C GLN A 167 -26.99 12.19 1.60
N ILE A 168 -26.06 11.35 2.06
CA ILE A 168 -26.10 10.77 3.40
C ILE A 168 -24.79 11.09 4.11
N PRO A 169 -24.83 11.88 5.20
CA PRO A 169 -23.65 12.09 6.04
C PRO A 169 -23.14 10.76 6.61
N GLY A 170 -21.87 10.48 6.43
CA GLY A 170 -21.26 9.24 6.93
C GLY A 170 -19.88 8.99 6.33
N GLY A 171 -19.05 8.26 7.04
CA GLY A 171 -17.73 7.85 6.56
C GLY A 171 -17.79 6.54 5.75
N ARG A 172 -18.76 5.69 6.06
CA ARG A 172 -19.15 4.45 5.35
C ARG A 172 -20.63 4.23 5.51
N CYS A 173 -21.17 3.28 4.72
CA CYS A 173 -22.57 2.88 4.85
C CYS A 173 -22.91 2.49 6.29
N ALA A 174 -23.92 3.13 6.87
CA ALA A 174 -24.39 2.97 8.25
C ALA A 174 -23.37 3.39 9.35
N GLU A 175 -22.37 4.22 9.03
CA GLU A 175 -21.41 4.75 10.00
C GLU A 175 -21.37 6.28 9.92
N PRO A 176 -21.43 7.01 11.07
CA PRO A 176 -21.54 8.47 11.09
C PRO A 176 -20.27 9.15 10.54
N ALA A 177 -20.43 10.41 10.13
CA ALA A 177 -19.31 11.30 9.78
C ALA A 177 -18.80 12.03 11.03
N VAL A 178 -17.56 12.52 10.95
CA VAL A 178 -16.88 13.32 11.97
C VAL A 178 -16.69 14.74 11.45
N TYR A 179 -17.28 15.73 12.09
CA TYR A 179 -17.29 17.10 11.59
C TYR A 179 -16.23 18.00 12.25
N ARG A 180 -16.29 18.19 13.55
CA ARG A 180 -15.51 19.22 14.27
C ARG A 180 -14.02 18.91 14.33
N PHE A 181 -13.62 17.65 14.27
CA PHE A 181 -12.21 17.28 14.38
C PHE A 181 -11.35 17.81 13.23
N SER A 182 -11.86 17.75 11.99
CA SER A 182 -11.20 18.34 10.82
C SER A 182 -11.01 19.85 10.97
N GLU A 183 -12.07 20.55 11.37
CA GLU A 183 -12.04 22.00 11.61
C GLU A 183 -11.04 22.37 12.71
N SER A 184 -10.97 21.57 13.78
CA SER A 184 -10.03 21.81 14.89
C SER A 184 -8.58 21.73 14.45
N ILE A 185 -8.24 20.80 13.54
CA ILE A 185 -6.91 20.69 12.94
C ILE A 185 -6.63 21.88 12.00
N ALA A 186 -7.61 22.25 11.18
CA ALA A 186 -7.47 23.36 10.22
C ALA A 186 -7.21 24.72 10.90
N ARG A 187 -7.77 24.96 12.08
CA ARG A 187 -7.56 26.21 12.86
C ARG A 187 -6.08 26.46 13.18
N HIS A 188 -5.25 25.44 13.15
CA HIS A 188 -3.81 25.56 13.42
C HIS A 188 -2.98 25.75 12.14
N GLY A 189 -3.61 26.10 11.00
CA GLY A 189 -2.91 26.42 9.76
C GLY A 189 -2.61 25.22 8.86
N ILE A 190 -3.22 24.07 9.12
CA ILE A 190 -3.13 22.90 8.24
C ILE A 190 -4.21 22.99 7.17
N THR A 191 -3.81 23.03 5.89
CA THR A 191 -4.72 23.14 4.77
C THR A 191 -5.57 21.88 4.61
N VAL A 192 -6.87 22.06 4.52
CA VAL A 192 -7.87 21.01 4.26
C VAL A 192 -8.45 21.19 2.88
N ASP A 193 -8.63 20.09 2.15
CA ASP A 193 -9.35 20.04 0.89
C ASP A 193 -10.15 18.74 0.81
N ARG A 194 -10.90 18.51 -0.26
CA ARG A 194 -11.80 17.36 -0.38
C ARG A 194 -11.40 16.43 -1.52
N MET A 195 -11.49 15.14 -1.23
CA MET A 195 -11.34 14.08 -2.21
C MET A 195 -12.56 13.17 -2.28
N LYS A 196 -12.67 12.45 -3.37
CA LYS A 196 -13.76 11.50 -3.62
C LYS A 196 -13.20 10.11 -3.91
N THR A 197 -13.86 9.11 -3.36
CA THR A 197 -13.72 7.71 -3.79
C THR A 197 -15.09 7.05 -3.93
N GLY A 198 -15.14 5.74 -4.22
CA GLY A 198 -16.40 5.05 -4.36
C GLY A 198 -16.26 3.56 -4.16
N THR A 199 -17.41 2.91 -3.98
CA THR A 199 -17.51 1.45 -3.83
C THR A 199 -18.66 0.93 -4.72
N PRO A 200 -18.57 -0.31 -5.25
CA PRO A 200 -19.65 -0.92 -6.01
C PRO A 200 -20.72 -1.53 -5.10
N VAL A 201 -21.82 -1.90 -5.74
CA VAL A 201 -22.88 -2.71 -5.15
C VAL A 201 -22.35 -4.03 -4.56
N ARG A 202 -23.01 -4.55 -3.54
CA ARG A 202 -22.79 -5.91 -3.02
C ARG A 202 -23.90 -6.82 -3.48
N ILE A 203 -23.53 -7.95 -4.08
CA ILE A 203 -24.44 -8.89 -4.74
C ILE A 203 -24.63 -10.13 -3.87
N ASP A 204 -25.88 -10.66 -3.87
CA ASP A 204 -26.20 -11.95 -3.26
C ASP A 204 -25.84 -13.08 -4.24
N ALA A 205 -24.81 -13.87 -3.90
CA ALA A 205 -24.31 -14.99 -4.69
C ALA A 205 -25.40 -16.01 -5.07
N ARG A 206 -26.43 -16.17 -4.24
CA ARG A 206 -27.54 -17.11 -4.47
C ARG A 206 -28.43 -16.74 -5.66
N THR A 207 -28.25 -15.52 -6.19
CA THR A 207 -29.01 -14.96 -7.31
C THR A 207 -28.15 -14.72 -8.55
N VAL A 208 -26.93 -15.28 -8.57
CA VAL A 208 -25.96 -15.12 -9.64
C VAL A 208 -25.93 -16.37 -10.51
N HIS A 209 -25.85 -16.19 -11.82
CA HIS A 209 -25.70 -17.24 -12.81
C HIS A 209 -24.21 -17.45 -13.13
N PHE A 210 -23.52 -18.25 -12.31
CA PHE A 210 -22.09 -18.49 -12.42
C PHE A 210 -21.68 -19.22 -13.72
N GLU A 211 -22.61 -19.94 -14.34
CA GLU A 211 -22.42 -20.60 -15.62
C GLU A 211 -22.19 -19.63 -16.79
N GLU A 212 -22.55 -18.35 -16.61
CA GLU A 212 -22.33 -17.25 -17.57
C GLU A 212 -21.02 -16.48 -17.33
N MET A 213 -20.15 -16.99 -16.45
CA MET A 213 -18.92 -16.34 -16.06
C MET A 213 -17.71 -17.28 -16.23
N GLU A 214 -16.55 -16.69 -16.43
CA GLU A 214 -15.28 -17.41 -16.40
C GLU A 214 -14.74 -17.53 -14.97
N ARG A 215 -14.55 -18.76 -14.53
CA ARG A 215 -14.01 -19.06 -13.21
C ARG A 215 -12.50 -18.76 -13.14
N GLN A 216 -12.07 -18.09 -12.08
CA GLN A 216 -10.68 -17.74 -11.79
C GLN A 216 -10.26 -18.36 -10.46
N ASP A 217 -9.53 -19.47 -10.51
CA ASP A 217 -8.99 -20.11 -9.32
C ASP A 217 -7.73 -19.40 -8.80
N GLY A 218 -7.44 -19.60 -7.52
CA GLY A 218 -6.17 -19.19 -6.93
C GLY A 218 -5.00 -20.08 -7.37
N GLU A 219 -3.78 -19.65 -7.10
CA GLU A 219 -2.58 -20.44 -7.42
C GLU A 219 -2.41 -21.59 -6.44
N ILE A 220 -2.01 -22.76 -6.94
CA ILE A 220 -1.72 -23.94 -6.14
C ILE A 220 -0.38 -23.76 -5.42
N ASP A 221 0.64 -23.29 -6.14
CA ASP A 221 1.97 -22.96 -5.62
C ASP A 221 1.94 -21.58 -4.99
N PHE A 222 1.58 -21.57 -3.77
CA PHE A 222 1.24 -20.36 -3.07
C PHE A 222 2.45 -19.76 -2.35
N HIS A 223 2.73 -18.52 -2.70
CA HIS A 223 3.56 -17.64 -1.91
C HIS A 223 2.70 -16.98 -0.82
N GLN A 224 3.30 -16.59 0.29
CA GLN A 224 2.66 -15.82 1.34
C GLN A 224 3.23 -14.40 1.39
N PHE A 225 2.51 -13.47 2.02
CA PHE A 225 3.00 -12.10 2.20
C PHE A 225 4.06 -12.01 3.29
N SER A 226 3.84 -12.69 4.42
CA SER A 226 4.79 -12.61 5.52
C SER A 226 6.07 -13.41 5.26
N TYR A 227 7.20 -12.87 5.71
CA TYR A 227 8.46 -13.60 5.81
C TYR A 227 8.47 -14.59 6.99
N MET A 228 7.51 -14.44 7.91
CA MET A 228 7.33 -15.38 9.01
C MET A 228 6.40 -16.52 8.61
N PRO A 229 6.60 -17.75 9.11
CA PRO A 229 5.68 -18.86 8.87
C PRO A 229 4.28 -18.52 9.38
N THR A 230 3.29 -18.55 8.49
CA THR A 230 1.89 -18.34 8.83
C THR A 230 1.07 -19.56 8.42
N PRO A 231 0.39 -20.24 9.37
CA PRO A 231 -0.46 -21.36 9.03
C PRO A 231 -1.63 -20.94 8.14
N ARG A 232 -1.88 -21.70 7.08
CA ARG A 232 -3.09 -21.58 6.27
C ARG A 232 -4.20 -22.42 6.85
N THR A 233 -5.33 -21.78 7.10
CA THR A 233 -6.51 -22.44 7.69
C THR A 233 -7.72 -22.41 6.78
N LEU A 234 -7.68 -21.61 5.70
CA LEU A 234 -8.81 -21.38 4.82
C LEU A 234 -8.65 -22.08 3.47
N THR A 235 -9.76 -22.58 2.93
CA THR A 235 -9.83 -23.16 1.58
C THR A 235 -9.86 -22.04 0.57
N GLN A 236 -9.10 -22.17 -0.53
CA GLN A 236 -9.16 -21.20 -1.60
C GLN A 236 -10.51 -21.22 -2.32
N LEU A 237 -11.08 -20.02 -2.52
CA LEU A 237 -12.32 -19.81 -3.26
C LEU A 237 -12.01 -19.18 -4.62
N PRO A 238 -12.79 -19.49 -5.67
CA PRO A 238 -12.65 -18.82 -6.95
C PRO A 238 -13.22 -17.39 -6.92
N CYS A 239 -12.69 -16.55 -7.80
CA CYS A 239 -13.35 -15.35 -8.31
C CYS A 239 -13.90 -15.63 -9.70
N TRP A 240 -14.73 -14.75 -10.23
CA TRP A 240 -15.29 -14.90 -11.57
C TRP A 240 -15.10 -13.64 -12.38
N THR A 241 -14.84 -13.79 -13.69
CA THR A 241 -14.71 -12.68 -14.64
C THR A 241 -15.83 -12.74 -15.67
N PHE A 242 -16.32 -11.58 -16.04
CA PHE A 242 -17.35 -11.38 -17.06
C PHE A 242 -17.32 -9.92 -17.53
N TYR A 243 -18.26 -9.52 -18.37
CA TYR A 243 -18.25 -8.19 -18.97
C TYR A 243 -19.63 -7.52 -18.86
N THR A 244 -19.63 -6.19 -18.88
CA THR A 244 -20.88 -5.42 -19.11
C THR A 244 -21.38 -5.65 -20.53
N THR A 245 -22.67 -5.37 -20.76
CA THR A 245 -23.30 -5.44 -22.07
C THR A 245 -23.69 -4.04 -22.57
N GLN A 246 -24.02 -3.92 -23.85
CA GLN A 246 -24.50 -2.65 -24.42
C GLN A 246 -25.84 -2.22 -23.81
N GLU A 247 -26.73 -3.18 -23.50
CA GLU A 247 -28.01 -2.89 -22.83
C GLU A 247 -27.80 -2.36 -21.40
N ALA A 248 -26.74 -2.86 -20.70
CA ALA A 248 -26.36 -2.32 -19.40
C ALA A 248 -25.79 -0.90 -19.52
N HIS A 249 -24.99 -0.64 -20.57
CA HIS A 249 -24.46 0.69 -20.86
C HIS A 249 -25.60 1.67 -21.18
N GLN A 250 -26.59 1.27 -21.99
CA GLN A 250 -27.76 2.11 -22.30
C GLN A 250 -28.52 2.47 -21.03
N ALA A 251 -28.80 1.49 -20.17
CA ALA A 251 -29.51 1.75 -18.91
C ALA A 251 -28.76 2.73 -18.00
N LEU A 252 -27.41 2.67 -17.96
CA LEU A 252 -26.60 3.64 -17.24
C LEU A 252 -26.61 5.02 -17.91
N GLN A 253 -26.55 5.10 -19.24
CA GLN A 253 -26.59 6.36 -19.98
C GLN A 253 -27.89 7.13 -19.79
N GLU A 254 -29.03 6.42 -19.74
CA GLU A 254 -30.34 7.00 -19.47
C GLU A 254 -30.40 7.69 -18.09
N GLY A 255 -29.64 7.17 -17.09
CA GLY A 255 -29.58 7.73 -15.74
C GLY A 255 -28.46 8.74 -15.52
N ILE A 256 -27.62 9.05 -16.51
CA ILE A 256 -26.38 9.80 -16.30
C ILE A 256 -26.61 11.24 -15.80
N ALA A 257 -27.73 11.86 -16.18
CA ALA A 257 -28.13 13.20 -15.73
C ALA A 257 -28.39 13.27 -14.21
N ASP A 258 -28.74 12.12 -13.60
CA ASP A 258 -28.97 12.00 -12.17
C ASP A 258 -27.73 11.50 -11.39
N SER A 259 -26.61 11.29 -12.08
CA SER A 259 -25.35 10.95 -11.44
C SER A 259 -24.77 12.16 -10.70
N PRO A 260 -24.41 12.04 -9.42
CA PRO A 260 -23.81 13.13 -8.65
C PRO A 260 -22.46 13.59 -9.21
N LEU A 261 -21.79 12.77 -10.05
CA LEU A 261 -20.56 13.12 -10.75
C LEU A 261 -20.77 14.09 -11.91
N PHE A 262 -21.97 14.10 -12.51
CA PHE A 262 -22.28 14.87 -13.72
C PHE A 262 -23.33 15.95 -13.49
N ASN A 263 -24.09 15.88 -12.40
CA ASN A 263 -25.11 16.89 -12.05
C ASN A 263 -24.56 18.06 -11.19
N GLY A 264 -23.26 18.09 -10.89
CA GLY A 264 -22.61 19.15 -10.11
C GLY A 264 -22.65 18.98 -8.59
N GLN A 265 -23.21 17.89 -8.06
CA GLN A 265 -23.22 17.62 -6.61
C GLN A 265 -21.83 17.33 -6.07
N ILE A 266 -21.03 16.51 -6.79
CA ILE A 266 -19.65 16.19 -6.45
C ILE A 266 -18.74 17.12 -7.24
N GLN A 267 -17.95 17.94 -6.53
CA GLN A 267 -16.96 18.84 -7.11
C GLN A 267 -15.53 18.39 -6.85
N SER A 268 -15.33 17.49 -5.90
CA SER A 268 -14.02 16.95 -5.54
C SER A 268 -13.47 15.96 -6.56
N THR A 269 -12.14 15.89 -6.66
CA THR A 269 -11.45 15.01 -7.59
C THR A 269 -11.49 13.55 -7.14
N GLY A 270 -11.83 12.66 -8.06
CA GLY A 270 -11.83 11.20 -7.85
C GLY A 270 -10.59 10.51 -8.43
N PRO A 271 -10.36 9.23 -8.09
CA PRO A 271 -9.16 8.50 -8.52
C PRO A 271 -9.19 8.21 -10.03
N ARG A 272 -8.19 8.69 -10.77
CA ARG A 272 -8.06 8.55 -12.23
C ARG A 272 -8.02 7.10 -12.70
N TYR A 273 -7.30 6.24 -11.99
CA TYR A 273 -7.07 4.84 -12.38
C TYR A 273 -8.09 3.84 -11.81
N ARG A 274 -9.13 4.33 -11.16
CA ARG A 274 -10.27 3.53 -10.70
C ARG A 274 -11.57 4.31 -10.89
N PRO A 275 -11.89 4.67 -12.14
CA PRO A 275 -13.11 5.42 -12.45
C PRO A 275 -14.35 4.57 -12.13
N SER A 276 -15.43 5.24 -11.79
CA SER A 276 -16.76 4.61 -11.71
C SER A 276 -17.21 4.11 -13.09
N ILE A 277 -18.21 3.26 -13.12
CA ILE A 277 -18.71 2.71 -14.39
C ILE A 277 -19.26 3.84 -15.28
N GLU A 278 -20.00 4.79 -14.72
CA GLU A 278 -20.51 5.95 -15.45
C GLU A 278 -19.37 6.82 -16.03
N THR A 279 -18.27 6.99 -15.30
CA THR A 279 -17.09 7.70 -15.83
C THR A 279 -16.42 6.94 -16.97
N LYS A 280 -16.39 5.60 -16.90
CA LYS A 280 -15.84 4.78 -18.00
C LYS A 280 -16.65 4.93 -19.28
N LEU A 281 -17.99 4.99 -19.17
CA LEU A 281 -18.87 5.15 -20.32
C LEU A 281 -18.71 6.51 -21.00
N VAL A 282 -18.49 7.56 -20.22
CA VAL A 282 -18.25 8.91 -20.76
C VAL A 282 -16.86 9.04 -21.38
N THR A 283 -15.83 8.45 -20.73
CA THR A 283 -14.43 8.56 -21.17
C THR A 283 -14.13 7.63 -22.35
N PHE A 284 -14.79 6.48 -22.44
CA PHE A 284 -14.57 5.45 -23.46
C PHE A 284 -15.90 5.03 -24.12
N PRO A 285 -16.59 5.95 -24.82
CA PRO A 285 -17.93 5.69 -25.36
C PRO A 285 -17.96 4.59 -26.44
N ASP A 286 -16.85 4.38 -27.14
CA ASP A 286 -16.73 3.39 -28.21
C ASP A 286 -16.48 1.96 -27.69
N LYS A 287 -16.28 1.78 -26.37
CA LYS A 287 -16.08 0.44 -25.81
C LYS A 287 -17.41 -0.28 -25.62
N GLU A 288 -17.57 -1.39 -26.32
CA GLU A 288 -18.76 -2.23 -26.25
C GLU A 288 -18.94 -2.93 -24.90
N GLN A 289 -17.85 -3.16 -24.16
CA GLN A 289 -17.88 -3.88 -22.88
C GLN A 289 -16.73 -3.46 -21.95
N HIS A 290 -16.97 -3.55 -20.63
CA HIS A 290 -15.96 -3.34 -19.59
C HIS A 290 -15.83 -4.60 -18.74
N PRO A 291 -14.61 -5.01 -18.37
CA PRO A 291 -14.40 -6.18 -17.53
C PRO A 291 -14.91 -5.95 -16.10
N LEU A 292 -15.53 -6.98 -15.56
CA LEU A 292 -16.03 -7.08 -14.20
C LEU A 292 -15.45 -8.31 -13.53
N PHE A 293 -15.27 -8.21 -12.20
CA PHE A 293 -14.82 -9.33 -11.36
C PHE A 293 -15.78 -9.47 -10.19
N LEU A 294 -16.31 -10.67 -10.00
CA LEU A 294 -17.13 -10.99 -8.85
C LEU A 294 -16.26 -11.73 -7.83
N GLU A 295 -16.09 -11.14 -6.67
CA GLU A 295 -15.13 -11.55 -5.64
C GLU A 295 -15.87 -11.90 -4.35
N PRO A 296 -15.66 -13.09 -3.72
CA PRO A 296 -16.29 -13.44 -2.46
C PRO A 296 -15.80 -12.54 -1.31
N GLU A 297 -16.73 -12.09 -0.48
CA GLU A 297 -16.44 -11.28 0.72
C GLU A 297 -15.96 -12.13 1.92
N GLY A 298 -16.09 -13.45 1.84
CA GLY A 298 -15.67 -14.39 2.88
C GLY A 298 -16.03 -15.83 2.57
N GLU A 299 -15.54 -16.73 3.40
CA GLU A 299 -15.71 -18.18 3.24
C GLU A 299 -17.16 -18.63 3.51
N ASN A 300 -17.83 -18.01 4.48
CA ASN A 300 -19.14 -18.40 4.98
C ASN A 300 -20.22 -17.32 4.77
N THR A 301 -20.13 -16.56 3.68
CA THR A 301 -21.10 -15.54 3.32
C THR A 301 -21.52 -15.67 1.86
N ALA A 302 -22.77 -15.33 1.57
CA ALA A 302 -23.24 -15.19 0.19
C ALA A 302 -22.98 -13.78 -0.39
N GLU A 303 -22.32 -12.89 0.37
CA GLU A 303 -22.03 -11.54 -0.09
C GLU A 303 -20.84 -11.54 -1.06
N MET A 304 -21.05 -10.92 -2.23
CA MET A 304 -20.04 -10.79 -3.28
C MET A 304 -19.77 -9.32 -3.59
N TYR A 305 -18.50 -9.00 -3.78
CA TYR A 305 -18.02 -7.69 -4.22
C TYR A 305 -17.94 -7.64 -5.75
N LEU A 306 -18.57 -6.66 -6.37
CA LEU A 306 -18.57 -6.50 -7.82
C LEU A 306 -17.49 -5.49 -8.25
N ASN A 307 -16.25 -5.95 -8.39
CA ASN A 307 -15.13 -5.13 -8.82
C ASN A 307 -15.28 -4.70 -10.28
N GLY A 308 -15.06 -3.41 -10.54
CA GLY A 308 -15.19 -2.81 -11.87
C GLY A 308 -16.49 -2.07 -12.11
N PHE A 309 -17.51 -2.25 -11.25
CA PHE A 309 -18.83 -1.59 -11.31
C PHE A 309 -19.05 -0.62 -10.13
N SER A 310 -18.03 0.14 -9.74
CA SER A 310 -18.21 1.23 -8.78
C SER A 310 -19.14 2.28 -9.40
N SER A 311 -20.17 2.69 -8.68
CA SER A 311 -21.19 3.61 -9.18
C SER A 311 -21.76 4.45 -8.06
N SER A 312 -22.16 5.68 -8.40
CA SER A 312 -22.97 6.58 -7.56
C SER A 312 -24.32 6.92 -8.16
N MET A 313 -24.70 6.23 -9.23
CA MET A 313 -26.00 6.36 -9.87
C MET A 313 -27.16 6.10 -8.91
N PRO A 314 -28.39 6.58 -9.21
CA PRO A 314 -29.58 6.18 -8.46
C PRO A 314 -29.70 4.66 -8.33
N LEU A 315 -30.25 4.18 -7.21
CA LEU A 315 -30.33 2.74 -6.92
C LEU A 315 -31.04 1.93 -7.99
N ASP A 316 -32.17 2.45 -8.50
CA ASP A 316 -32.95 1.83 -9.56
C ASP A 316 -32.16 1.72 -10.88
N VAL A 317 -31.38 2.74 -11.22
CA VAL A 317 -30.49 2.72 -12.39
C VAL A 317 -29.39 1.67 -12.21
N GLN A 318 -28.75 1.60 -11.02
CA GLN A 318 -27.72 0.59 -10.73
C GLN A 318 -28.29 -0.83 -10.90
N LEU A 319 -29.46 -1.13 -10.30
CA LEU A 319 -30.07 -2.45 -10.35
C LEU A 319 -30.58 -2.80 -11.75
N ASN A 320 -31.17 -1.84 -12.47
CA ASN A 320 -31.62 -2.05 -13.84
C ASN A 320 -30.44 -2.40 -14.76
N ALA A 321 -29.37 -1.63 -14.69
CA ALA A 321 -28.16 -1.89 -15.49
C ALA A 321 -27.55 -3.26 -15.19
N LEU A 322 -27.43 -3.63 -13.91
CA LEU A 322 -26.90 -4.95 -13.52
C LEU A 322 -27.72 -6.09 -14.08
N ARG A 323 -29.06 -5.99 -14.05
CA ARG A 323 -29.97 -7.02 -14.56
C ARG A 323 -29.97 -7.15 -16.08
N LYS A 324 -29.35 -6.23 -16.82
CA LYS A 324 -29.10 -6.36 -18.27
C LYS A 324 -27.88 -7.19 -18.59
N ILE A 325 -27.09 -7.60 -17.58
CA ILE A 325 -25.95 -8.49 -17.74
C ILE A 325 -26.42 -9.94 -17.52
N PRO A 326 -26.24 -10.87 -18.46
CA PRO A 326 -26.78 -12.24 -18.38
C PRO A 326 -26.51 -12.94 -17.06
N ALA A 327 -25.27 -12.87 -16.57
CA ALA A 327 -24.85 -13.45 -15.30
C ALA A 327 -25.56 -12.86 -14.07
N LEU A 328 -26.11 -11.65 -14.18
CA LEU A 328 -26.72 -10.88 -13.09
C LEU A 328 -28.21 -10.59 -13.32
N ARG A 329 -28.87 -11.26 -14.29
CA ARG A 329 -30.29 -11.00 -14.68
C ARG A 329 -31.27 -11.10 -13.51
N ASP A 330 -31.00 -11.94 -12.51
CA ASP A 330 -31.82 -12.12 -11.32
C ASP A 330 -31.18 -11.52 -10.05
N ALA A 331 -30.11 -10.72 -10.21
CA ALA A 331 -29.30 -10.24 -9.10
C ALA A 331 -30.10 -9.45 -8.06
N LYS A 332 -29.90 -9.81 -6.81
CA LYS A 332 -30.31 -9.06 -5.62
C LYS A 332 -29.08 -8.40 -5.00
N ALA A 333 -29.26 -7.18 -4.55
CA ALA A 333 -28.20 -6.42 -3.88
C ALA A 333 -28.44 -6.38 -2.38
N TYR A 334 -27.38 -6.54 -1.59
CA TYR A 334 -27.41 -6.28 -0.14
C TYR A 334 -27.33 -4.78 0.16
N ARG A 335 -26.58 -4.02 -0.63
CA ARG A 335 -26.45 -2.56 -0.52
C ARG A 335 -25.97 -1.95 -1.84
N PRO A 336 -26.32 -0.67 -2.10
CA PRO A 336 -25.92 0.02 -3.34
C PRO A 336 -24.43 0.30 -3.39
N GLY A 337 -23.94 0.59 -4.59
CA GLY A 337 -22.73 1.35 -4.79
C GLY A 337 -22.97 2.82 -4.40
N TYR A 338 -21.93 3.49 -3.95
CA TYR A 338 -21.97 4.93 -3.63
C TYR A 338 -20.62 5.59 -3.88
N ALA A 339 -20.67 6.90 -4.13
CA ALA A 339 -19.49 7.75 -4.00
C ALA A 339 -19.43 8.33 -2.59
N ILE A 340 -18.23 8.61 -2.10
CA ILE A 340 -18.01 9.29 -0.84
C ILE A 340 -17.01 10.41 -1.01
N GLU A 341 -17.37 11.61 -0.57
CA GLU A 341 -16.47 12.76 -0.39
C GLU A 341 -16.03 12.85 1.06
N TYR A 342 -14.79 13.25 1.27
CA TYR A 342 -14.20 13.36 2.61
C TYR A 342 -13.05 14.38 2.61
N ASP A 343 -12.71 14.91 3.78
CA ASP A 343 -11.60 15.84 3.95
C ASP A 343 -10.27 15.08 3.93
N TYR A 344 -9.26 15.71 3.33
CA TYR A 344 -7.86 15.35 3.44
C TYR A 344 -7.01 16.60 3.72
N PHE A 345 -5.81 16.39 4.23
CA PHE A 345 -4.85 17.44 4.54
C PHE A 345 -3.73 17.45 3.49
N ASP A 346 -3.23 18.64 3.13
CA ASP A 346 -2.13 18.77 2.17
C ASP A 346 -0.87 18.05 2.69
N PRO A 347 -0.45 16.94 2.09
CA PRO A 347 0.68 16.16 2.57
C PRO A 347 2.04 16.85 2.37
N THR A 348 2.11 17.93 1.60
CA THR A 348 3.33 18.74 1.47
C THR A 348 3.66 19.49 2.77
N LEU A 349 2.70 19.61 3.68
CA LEU A 349 2.89 20.15 5.03
C LEU A 349 3.45 19.11 6.02
N LEU A 350 3.85 17.94 5.54
CA LEU A 350 4.47 16.90 6.35
C LEU A 350 5.96 16.76 6.03
N HIS A 351 6.72 16.40 7.07
CA HIS A 351 8.07 15.87 6.93
C HIS A 351 8.04 14.44 6.37
N ALA A 352 9.17 13.93 5.91
CA ALA A 352 9.30 12.53 5.50
C ALA A 352 9.05 11.52 6.65
N SER A 353 9.05 11.97 7.90
CA SER A 353 8.61 11.23 9.08
C SER A 353 7.10 11.14 9.24
N LEU A 354 6.34 11.84 8.39
CA LEU A 354 4.89 12.09 8.47
C LEU A 354 4.47 13.00 9.65
N GLU A 355 5.41 13.62 10.33
CA GLU A 355 5.13 14.69 11.30
C GLU A 355 4.77 15.99 10.57
N SER A 356 3.81 16.73 11.11
CA SER A 356 3.41 18.04 10.59
C SER A 356 4.54 19.07 10.74
N LYS A 357 4.78 19.84 9.65
CA LYS A 357 5.68 21.01 9.68
C LYS A 357 5.09 22.19 10.44
N VAL A 358 3.77 22.18 10.69
CA VAL A 358 3.00 23.28 11.27
C VAL A 358 2.73 23.06 12.76
N VAL A 359 2.32 21.85 13.15
CA VAL A 359 2.00 21.48 14.53
C VAL A 359 2.94 20.35 14.95
N LYS A 360 3.86 20.63 15.86
CA LYS A 360 4.81 19.64 16.37
C LYS A 360 4.09 18.53 17.14
N GLY A 361 4.56 17.29 17.02
CA GLY A 361 3.97 16.13 17.66
C GLY A 361 2.67 15.62 17.02
N LEU A 362 2.21 16.23 15.91
CA LEU A 362 1.08 15.78 15.13
C LEU A 362 1.57 15.02 13.88
N PHE A 363 1.13 13.78 13.73
CA PHE A 363 1.43 12.91 12.58
C PHE A 363 0.14 12.62 11.80
N LEU A 364 0.21 12.60 10.48
CA LEU A 364 -0.92 12.28 9.62
C LEU A 364 -0.56 11.07 8.76
N ALA A 365 -1.45 10.07 8.67
CA ALA A 365 -1.16 8.86 7.92
C ALA A 365 -2.42 8.25 7.26
N GLY A 366 -2.23 7.67 6.08
CA GLY A 366 -3.28 7.00 5.33
C GLY A 366 -4.09 7.95 4.47
N GLN A 367 -5.39 7.71 4.39
CA GLN A 367 -6.27 8.40 3.43
C GLN A 367 -6.41 9.91 3.70
N VAL A 368 -6.20 10.34 4.92
CA VAL A 368 -6.18 11.76 5.29
C VAL A 368 -5.03 12.55 4.63
N ASN A 369 -4.04 11.87 4.06
CA ASN A 369 -2.96 12.45 3.24
C ASN A 369 -3.28 12.41 1.73
N GLY A 370 -4.53 12.16 1.34
CA GLY A 370 -4.94 12.11 -0.06
C GLY A 370 -4.57 10.82 -0.78
N THR A 371 -4.30 9.72 -0.08
CA THR A 371 -4.07 8.40 -0.68
C THR A 371 -5.33 7.55 -0.72
N THR A 372 -5.39 6.56 -1.63
CA THR A 372 -6.42 5.51 -1.65
C THR A 372 -5.80 4.14 -1.75
N GLY A 373 -6.04 3.30 -0.75
CA GLY A 373 -5.61 1.90 -0.67
C GLY A 373 -5.21 1.50 0.73
N TYR A 374 -5.51 0.26 1.07
CA TYR A 374 -5.24 -0.31 2.39
C TYR A 374 -3.75 -0.40 2.67
N GLU A 375 -2.98 -0.76 1.64
CA GLU A 375 -1.55 -0.97 1.69
C GLU A 375 -0.80 0.35 1.86
N GLU A 376 -1.20 1.38 1.10
CA GLU A 376 -0.67 2.74 1.25
C GLU A 376 -0.96 3.29 2.65
N ALA A 377 -2.15 3.01 3.17
CA ALA A 377 -2.53 3.40 4.53
C ALA A 377 -1.69 2.66 5.59
N ALA A 378 -1.52 1.35 5.44
CA ALA A 378 -0.71 0.54 6.35
C ALA A 378 0.76 0.98 6.38
N GLY A 379 1.37 1.21 5.21
CA GLY A 379 2.75 1.68 5.11
C GLY A 379 2.96 3.04 5.77
N GLN A 380 2.06 4.00 5.52
CA GLN A 380 2.11 5.31 6.17
C GLN A 380 1.87 5.20 7.69
N GLY A 381 0.87 4.41 8.09
CA GLY A 381 0.54 4.19 9.50
C GLY A 381 1.72 3.62 10.28
N LEU A 382 2.40 2.60 9.71
CA LEU A 382 3.58 1.99 10.31
C LEU A 382 4.68 3.04 10.53
N VAL A 383 5.01 3.83 9.51
CA VAL A 383 6.05 4.88 9.59
C VAL A 383 5.66 5.97 10.59
N ALA A 384 4.41 6.42 10.58
CA ALA A 384 3.93 7.43 11.53
C ALA A 384 3.98 6.91 12.97
N GLY A 385 3.56 5.66 13.22
CA GLY A 385 3.63 5.04 14.54
C GLY A 385 5.06 4.88 15.07
N ILE A 386 5.99 4.44 14.20
CA ILE A 386 7.42 4.39 14.52
C ILE A 386 7.92 5.77 14.93
N ASN A 387 7.67 6.78 14.12
CA ASN A 387 8.18 8.14 14.36
C ASN A 387 7.50 8.81 15.55
N ALA A 388 6.23 8.57 15.78
CA ALA A 388 5.53 9.05 16.98
C ALA A 388 6.17 8.51 18.26
N ALA A 389 6.51 7.22 18.31
CA ALA A 389 7.19 6.61 19.44
C ALA A 389 8.63 7.14 19.61
N ILE A 390 9.38 7.27 18.53
CA ILE A 390 10.75 7.82 18.55
C ILE A 390 10.74 9.26 19.05
N ALA A 391 9.81 10.08 18.57
CA ALA A 391 9.69 11.49 18.96
C ALA A 391 9.41 11.67 20.46
N CYS A 392 8.67 10.74 21.10
CA CYS A 392 8.43 10.77 22.54
C CYS A 392 9.72 10.72 23.37
N ASN A 393 10.78 10.14 22.82
CA ASN A 393 12.09 9.98 23.46
C ASN A 393 13.16 10.92 22.89
N GLY A 394 12.78 11.85 21.99
CA GLY A 394 13.71 12.79 21.35
C GLY A 394 14.73 12.14 20.41
N GLY A 395 14.39 10.97 19.86
CA GLY A 395 15.24 10.24 18.92
C GLY A 395 15.20 10.82 17.50
N GLU A 396 16.16 10.40 16.67
CA GLU A 396 16.21 10.79 15.25
C GLU A 396 15.10 10.10 14.45
N PRO A 397 14.42 10.83 13.55
CA PRO A 397 13.34 10.28 12.75
C PRO A 397 13.75 9.09 11.88
N PHE A 398 12.89 8.07 11.84
CA PHE A 398 12.99 6.96 10.92
C PHE A 398 12.42 7.36 9.56
N VAL A 399 13.29 7.53 8.57
CA VAL A 399 12.93 7.91 7.20
C VAL A 399 13.44 6.87 6.23
N MET A 400 12.61 6.46 5.28
CA MET A 400 12.97 5.56 4.19
C MET A 400 13.14 6.33 2.88
N LYS A 401 14.17 5.97 2.12
CA LYS A 401 14.49 6.59 0.83
C LYS A 401 13.75 5.88 -0.32
N ARG A 402 13.69 6.54 -1.47
CA ARG A 402 13.05 6.03 -2.70
C ARG A 402 13.72 4.79 -3.28
N ASP A 403 14.99 4.60 -3.05
CA ASP A 403 15.78 3.44 -3.47
C ASP A 403 15.82 2.31 -2.43
N GLU A 404 15.19 2.52 -1.27
CA GLU A 404 15.10 1.53 -0.19
C GLU A 404 13.74 0.83 -0.15
N SER A 405 12.65 1.55 -0.50
CA SER A 405 11.31 1.00 -0.39
C SER A 405 10.25 1.72 -1.24
N TYR A 406 9.18 1.01 -1.60
CA TYR A 406 7.96 1.61 -2.15
C TYR A 406 7.27 2.53 -1.14
N ILE A 407 7.35 2.22 0.16
CA ILE A 407 6.87 3.11 1.23
C ILE A 407 7.67 4.43 1.20
N GLY A 408 8.97 4.39 0.98
CA GLY A 408 9.81 5.58 0.79
C GLY A 408 9.40 6.38 -0.46
N VAL A 409 9.14 5.71 -1.58
CA VAL A 409 8.62 6.37 -2.80
C VAL A 409 7.27 7.03 -2.53
N LEU A 410 6.35 6.33 -1.85
CA LEU A 410 5.04 6.84 -1.48
C LEU A 410 5.12 8.12 -0.65
N ILE A 411 5.88 8.09 0.44
CA ILE A 411 5.98 9.23 1.37
C ILE A 411 6.70 10.40 0.71
N ASP A 412 7.75 10.15 -0.06
CA ASP A 412 8.46 11.19 -0.79
C ASP A 412 7.56 11.85 -1.86
N ASP A 413 6.80 11.08 -2.63
CA ASP A 413 5.84 11.64 -3.60
C ASP A 413 4.80 12.53 -2.91
N LEU A 414 4.23 12.09 -1.77
CA LEU A 414 3.25 12.86 -1.01
C LEU A 414 3.83 14.18 -0.49
N THR A 415 4.99 14.12 0.14
CA THR A 415 5.55 15.26 0.86
C THR A 415 6.28 16.25 -0.03
N THR A 416 6.66 15.86 -1.25
CA THR A 416 7.36 16.72 -2.22
C THR A 416 6.49 17.17 -3.39
N LYS A 417 5.66 16.28 -3.93
CA LYS A 417 4.80 16.57 -5.08
C LYS A 417 3.40 17.01 -4.69
N GLY A 418 2.93 16.57 -3.52
CA GLY A 418 1.53 16.72 -3.13
C GLY A 418 0.60 15.81 -3.94
N VAL A 419 -0.70 16.10 -3.87
CA VAL A 419 -1.75 15.31 -4.53
C VAL A 419 -2.79 16.23 -5.17
N ASP A 420 -3.05 16.04 -6.46
CA ASP A 420 -4.14 16.72 -7.19
C ASP A 420 -5.36 15.78 -7.35
N GLU A 421 -5.13 14.49 -7.19
CA GLU A 421 -6.13 13.41 -7.24
C GLU A 421 -5.75 12.35 -6.19
N PRO A 422 -6.69 11.48 -5.76
CA PRO A 422 -6.37 10.40 -4.82
C PRO A 422 -5.18 9.58 -5.28
N TYR A 423 -4.07 9.69 -4.55
CA TYR A 423 -2.81 9.01 -4.88
C TYR A 423 -2.95 7.49 -4.77
N ARG A 424 -2.41 6.79 -5.75
CA ARG A 424 -2.24 5.34 -5.74
C ARG A 424 -0.84 4.96 -6.14
N MET A 425 -0.30 3.95 -5.48
CA MET A 425 0.99 3.39 -5.84
C MET A 425 0.89 2.51 -7.09
N PHE A 426 1.85 2.71 -8.00
CA PHE A 426 2.09 1.90 -9.19
C PHE A 426 3.58 1.62 -9.31
N THR A 427 3.94 0.53 -9.98
CA THR A 427 5.35 0.20 -10.22
C THR A 427 6.09 1.26 -11.06
N SER A 428 5.35 2.03 -11.88
CA SER A 428 5.92 3.13 -12.67
C SER A 428 6.37 4.34 -11.86
N ARG A 429 5.93 4.46 -10.60
CA ARG A 429 6.35 5.56 -9.71
C ARG A 429 7.74 5.32 -9.10
N ALA A 430 8.19 4.08 -9.07
CA ALA A 430 9.50 3.70 -8.55
C ALA A 430 10.52 3.68 -9.70
N GLU A 431 11.55 4.49 -9.60
CA GLU A 431 12.65 4.59 -10.56
C GLU A 431 13.50 3.31 -10.52
N TYR A 432 13.72 2.76 -9.32
CA TYR A 432 14.65 1.64 -9.07
C TYR A 432 13.92 0.32 -8.82
N ARG A 433 12.92 -0.03 -9.67
CA ARG A 433 12.03 -1.20 -9.45
C ARG A 433 12.76 -2.52 -9.23
N ILE A 434 13.89 -2.75 -9.91
CA ILE A 434 14.68 -3.98 -9.76
C ILE A 434 15.34 -4.08 -8.37
N LEU A 435 15.54 -2.95 -7.68
CA LEU A 435 16.04 -2.90 -6.32
C LEU A 435 14.94 -3.02 -5.26
N LEU A 436 13.66 -2.83 -5.67
CA LEU A 436 12.51 -2.78 -4.76
C LEU A 436 11.56 -3.97 -4.95
N ARG A 437 12.11 -5.14 -5.26
CA ARG A 437 11.32 -6.35 -5.51
C ARG A 437 10.59 -6.82 -4.25
N GLN A 438 9.48 -7.54 -4.47
CA GLN A 438 8.70 -8.12 -3.37
C GLN A 438 9.42 -9.26 -2.64
N ASP A 439 10.37 -9.94 -3.31
CA ASP A 439 11.11 -11.08 -2.76
C ASP A 439 12.22 -10.69 -1.78
N ASP A 440 12.69 -9.44 -1.83
CA ASP A 440 13.86 -8.97 -1.07
C ASP A 440 13.59 -7.82 -0.09
N ALA A 441 12.34 -7.54 0.26
CA ALA A 441 12.02 -6.47 1.21
C ALA A 441 12.65 -6.72 2.60
N ASP A 442 12.72 -7.98 3.03
CA ASP A 442 13.43 -8.36 4.26
C ASP A 442 14.93 -8.03 4.20
N ALA A 443 15.57 -8.26 3.06
CA ALA A 443 16.98 -7.91 2.85
C ALA A 443 17.26 -6.40 2.97
N ARG A 444 16.28 -5.57 2.64
CA ARG A 444 16.43 -4.11 2.67
C ARG A 444 16.05 -3.50 4.02
N LEU A 445 15.09 -4.09 4.75
CA LEU A 445 14.40 -3.41 5.83
C LEU A 445 14.46 -4.13 7.19
N THR A 446 14.57 -5.47 7.24
CA THR A 446 14.46 -6.21 8.51
C THR A 446 15.58 -5.90 9.50
N GLU A 447 16.82 -5.78 9.03
CA GLU A 447 17.94 -5.43 9.91
C GLU A 447 17.74 -4.06 10.56
N ARG A 448 17.33 -3.07 9.76
CA ARG A 448 17.05 -1.71 10.23
C ARG A 448 15.86 -1.68 11.21
N ALA A 449 14.83 -2.47 10.95
CA ALA A 449 13.69 -2.61 11.87
C ALA A 449 14.09 -3.27 13.20
N TYR A 450 15.01 -4.22 13.16
CA TYR A 450 15.58 -4.84 14.36
C TYR A 450 16.42 -3.86 15.19
N GLN A 451 17.23 -3.04 14.53
CA GLN A 451 18.07 -2.01 15.18
C GLN A 451 17.25 -0.98 15.94
N ILE A 452 16.07 -0.58 15.43
CA ILE A 452 15.17 0.34 16.15
C ILE A 452 14.27 -0.37 17.18
N GLY A 453 14.34 -1.70 17.28
CA GLY A 453 13.57 -2.49 18.25
C GLY A 453 12.15 -2.89 17.81
N LEU A 454 11.76 -2.66 16.54
CA LEU A 454 10.43 -3.00 16.03
C LEU A 454 10.34 -4.46 15.58
N ALA A 455 11.31 -4.94 14.80
CA ALA A 455 11.37 -6.34 14.41
C ALA A 455 11.87 -7.21 15.58
N THR A 456 11.22 -8.36 15.78
CA THR A 456 11.60 -9.30 16.83
C THR A 456 12.93 -10.00 16.50
N ARG A 457 13.61 -10.51 17.53
CA ARG A 457 14.80 -11.36 17.38
C ARG A 457 14.51 -12.55 16.46
N GLN A 458 13.36 -13.21 16.61
CA GLN A 458 12.97 -14.32 15.76
C GLN A 458 12.89 -13.92 14.27
N ARG A 459 12.30 -12.74 13.95
CA ARG A 459 12.23 -12.23 12.57
C ARG A 459 13.63 -11.95 12.00
N TYR A 460 14.50 -11.36 12.82
CA TYR A 460 15.88 -11.09 12.42
C TYR A 460 16.66 -12.40 12.16
N ASP A 461 16.53 -13.40 13.04
CA ASP A 461 17.18 -14.70 12.87
C ASP A 461 16.68 -15.43 11.60
N HIS A 462 15.36 -15.38 11.30
CA HIS A 462 14.82 -15.90 10.04
C HIS A 462 15.39 -15.20 8.81
N TRP A 463 15.57 -13.88 8.88
CA TRP A 463 16.22 -13.13 7.82
C TRP A 463 17.69 -13.57 7.66
N MET A 464 18.45 -13.70 8.72
CA MET A 464 19.84 -14.13 8.66
C MET A 464 19.99 -15.54 8.08
N GLU A 465 19.15 -16.49 8.48
CA GLU A 465 19.10 -17.84 7.93
C GLU A 465 18.80 -17.84 6.42
N LYS A 466 17.82 -17.05 5.99
CA LYS A 466 17.47 -16.87 4.57
C LYS A 466 18.68 -16.28 3.80
N LYS A 467 19.28 -15.23 4.32
CA LYS A 467 20.45 -14.56 3.72
C LYS A 467 21.61 -15.54 3.50
N ASP A 468 22.00 -16.25 4.56
CA ASP A 468 23.10 -17.22 4.51
C ASP A 468 22.81 -18.37 3.53
N SER A 469 21.57 -18.81 3.45
CA SER A 469 21.13 -19.86 2.51
C SER A 469 21.18 -19.39 1.06
N ILE A 470 20.74 -18.16 0.79
CA ILE A 470 20.81 -17.55 -0.56
C ILE A 470 22.30 -17.40 -0.98
N GLU A 471 23.13 -16.86 -0.11
CA GLU A 471 24.56 -16.66 -0.38
C GLU A 471 25.29 -17.98 -0.63
N ARG A 472 24.96 -19.03 0.14
CA ARG A 472 25.51 -20.38 -0.05
C ARG A 472 25.13 -20.96 -1.43
N ILE A 473 23.85 -20.85 -1.84
CA ILE A 473 23.41 -21.36 -3.15
C ILE A 473 24.09 -20.58 -4.29
N ILE A 474 24.18 -19.26 -4.19
CA ILE A 474 24.83 -18.42 -5.20
C ILE A 474 26.31 -18.77 -5.30
N SER A 475 27.03 -18.82 -4.17
CA SER A 475 28.45 -19.16 -4.12
C SER A 475 28.72 -20.55 -4.70
N PHE A 476 27.87 -21.54 -4.39
CA PHE A 476 27.94 -22.87 -4.97
C PHE A 476 27.81 -22.79 -6.51
N CYS A 477 26.83 -22.09 -7.05
CA CYS A 477 26.63 -21.95 -8.48
C CYS A 477 27.74 -21.18 -9.20
N GLU A 478 28.34 -20.17 -8.55
CA GLU A 478 29.44 -19.39 -9.08
C GLU A 478 30.78 -20.14 -9.05
N THR A 479 30.97 -21.09 -8.14
CA THR A 479 32.20 -21.86 -8.01
C THR A 479 32.16 -23.19 -8.76
N THR A 480 30.99 -23.84 -8.86
CA THR A 480 30.83 -25.16 -9.47
C THR A 480 30.80 -25.08 -10.99
N THR A 481 31.60 -25.93 -11.62
CA THR A 481 31.71 -26.06 -13.07
C THR A 481 31.17 -27.42 -13.50
N VAL A 482 30.29 -27.44 -14.50
CA VAL A 482 29.77 -28.67 -15.15
C VAL A 482 30.36 -28.83 -16.52
N LYS A 483 30.59 -30.09 -16.95
CA LYS A 483 31.12 -30.42 -18.26
C LYS A 483 29.99 -30.68 -19.28
N ALA A 484 30.26 -30.44 -20.56
CA ALA A 484 29.30 -30.67 -21.63
C ALA A 484 28.70 -32.07 -21.59
N ASN A 485 29.52 -33.10 -21.37
CA ASN A 485 29.07 -34.50 -21.37
C ASN A 485 28.08 -34.82 -20.25
N ASP A 486 28.11 -34.06 -19.13
CA ASP A 486 27.28 -34.32 -17.97
C ASP A 486 25.92 -33.62 -18.06
N ILE A 487 25.80 -32.52 -18.84
CA ILE A 487 24.62 -31.66 -18.81
C ILE A 487 23.91 -31.47 -20.15
N ASN A 488 24.60 -31.71 -21.33
CA ASN A 488 24.04 -31.38 -22.63
C ASN A 488 22.72 -32.10 -22.95
N ALA A 489 22.57 -33.37 -22.57
CA ALA A 489 21.31 -34.07 -22.73
C ALA A 489 20.13 -33.42 -21.97
N ALA A 490 20.41 -32.79 -20.83
CA ALA A 490 19.41 -32.03 -20.09
C ALA A 490 19.16 -30.66 -20.75
N LEU A 491 20.21 -29.95 -21.19
CA LEU A 491 20.09 -28.68 -21.92
C LEU A 491 19.24 -28.79 -23.18
N GLU A 492 19.43 -29.85 -23.97
CA GLU A 492 18.61 -30.11 -25.16
C GLU A 492 17.13 -30.34 -24.80
N ARG A 493 16.84 -31.12 -23.76
CA ARG A 493 15.47 -31.33 -23.28
C ARG A 493 14.79 -30.04 -22.86
N TRP A 494 15.53 -29.08 -22.33
CA TRP A 494 15.03 -27.78 -21.93
C TRP A 494 15.05 -26.73 -23.05
N GLY A 495 15.38 -27.13 -24.29
CA GLY A 495 15.37 -26.24 -25.45
C GLY A 495 16.40 -25.12 -25.42
N THR A 496 17.55 -25.36 -24.78
CA THR A 496 18.65 -24.40 -24.74
C THR A 496 19.92 -24.98 -25.41
N THR A 497 20.81 -24.10 -25.83
CA THR A 497 22.02 -24.47 -26.59
C THR A 497 22.95 -25.35 -25.75
N PRO A 498 23.40 -26.51 -26.27
CA PRO A 498 24.41 -27.34 -25.65
C PRO A 498 25.74 -26.61 -25.42
N LEU A 499 26.52 -27.09 -24.47
CA LEU A 499 27.88 -26.59 -24.22
C LEU A 499 28.91 -27.25 -25.17
N ASN A 500 29.90 -26.48 -25.60
CA ASN A 500 31.05 -27.00 -26.34
C ASN A 500 32.21 -27.42 -25.39
N GLY A 501 32.10 -27.12 -24.09
CA GLY A 501 33.11 -27.39 -23.10
C GLY A 501 32.53 -27.41 -21.70
N SER A 502 33.15 -26.74 -20.75
CA SER A 502 32.64 -26.59 -19.38
C SER A 502 32.08 -25.18 -19.14
N ALA A 503 31.11 -25.06 -18.25
CA ALA A 503 30.55 -23.79 -17.85
C ALA A 503 30.26 -23.76 -16.34
N LYS A 504 30.24 -22.57 -15.74
CA LYS A 504 29.74 -22.37 -14.37
C LYS A 504 28.23 -22.58 -14.33
N LEU A 505 27.71 -23.12 -13.21
CA LEU A 505 26.26 -23.24 -13.01
C LEU A 505 25.56 -21.89 -13.05
N ALA A 506 26.17 -20.84 -12.48
CA ALA A 506 25.63 -19.49 -12.52
C ALA A 506 25.42 -18.96 -13.94
N ASP A 507 26.32 -19.28 -14.90
CA ASP A 507 26.18 -18.89 -16.32
C ASP A 507 25.04 -19.63 -17.00
N LEU A 508 24.78 -20.87 -16.61
CA LEU A 508 23.64 -21.65 -17.10
C LEU A 508 22.33 -21.10 -16.54
N ILE A 509 22.28 -20.80 -15.25
CA ILE A 509 21.09 -20.21 -14.60
C ILE A 509 20.71 -18.87 -15.24
N ALA A 510 21.67 -18.10 -15.73
CA ALA A 510 21.41 -16.84 -16.43
C ALA A 510 20.62 -17.03 -17.74
N ARG A 511 20.53 -18.23 -18.30
CA ARG A 511 19.76 -18.51 -19.52
C ARG A 511 18.25 -18.50 -19.23
N PRO A 512 17.40 -17.88 -20.07
CA PRO A 512 15.96 -17.74 -19.82
C PRO A 512 15.21 -19.09 -19.66
N GLN A 513 15.66 -20.14 -20.35
CA GLN A 513 15.02 -21.47 -20.35
C GLN A 513 15.31 -22.27 -19.08
N LEU A 514 16.32 -21.88 -18.31
CA LEU A 514 16.78 -22.64 -17.15
C LEU A 514 16.36 -21.97 -15.84
N ASN A 515 16.18 -22.79 -14.82
CA ASN A 515 16.01 -22.34 -13.44
C ASN A 515 16.83 -23.25 -12.51
N VAL A 516 17.01 -22.80 -11.27
CA VAL A 516 17.84 -23.50 -10.28
C VAL A 516 17.31 -24.90 -9.98
N LEU A 517 15.98 -25.08 -9.86
CA LEU A 517 15.38 -26.38 -9.55
C LEU A 517 15.53 -27.37 -10.71
N ALA A 518 15.31 -26.93 -11.95
CA ALA A 518 15.54 -27.79 -13.13
C ALA A 518 16.99 -28.24 -13.20
N LEU A 519 17.97 -27.36 -12.96
CA LEU A 519 19.38 -27.72 -12.91
C LEU A 519 19.70 -28.68 -11.77
N ALA A 520 19.05 -28.55 -10.63
CA ALA A 520 19.23 -29.46 -9.49
C ALA A 520 18.81 -30.90 -9.81
N ASP A 521 17.84 -31.09 -10.70
CA ASP A 521 17.46 -32.44 -11.18
C ASP A 521 18.55 -33.12 -12.01
N ALA A 522 19.41 -32.33 -12.68
CA ALA A 522 20.51 -32.83 -13.48
C ALA A 522 21.89 -32.77 -12.77
N VAL A 523 21.99 -32.03 -11.69
CA VAL A 523 23.24 -31.81 -10.93
C VAL A 523 22.99 -32.19 -9.45
N PRO A 524 23.27 -33.44 -9.04
CA PRO A 524 22.98 -33.94 -7.70
C PRO A 524 23.63 -33.11 -6.58
N GLU A 525 24.78 -32.55 -6.81
CA GLU A 525 25.50 -31.70 -5.84
C GLU A 525 24.76 -30.38 -5.59
N LEU A 526 24.13 -29.81 -6.63
CA LEU A 526 23.27 -28.63 -6.48
C LEU A 526 22.02 -28.98 -5.69
N LYS A 527 21.41 -30.13 -5.99
CA LYS A 527 20.26 -30.63 -5.23
C LYS A 527 20.59 -30.78 -3.74
N ALA A 528 21.74 -31.41 -3.42
CA ALA A 528 22.20 -31.57 -2.05
C ALA A 528 22.45 -30.22 -1.35
N ALA A 529 22.99 -29.21 -2.07
CA ALA A 529 23.17 -27.86 -1.54
C ALA A 529 21.84 -27.16 -1.23
N ILE A 530 20.81 -27.36 -2.06
CA ILE A 530 19.47 -26.83 -1.84
C ILE A 530 18.79 -27.53 -0.66
N GLU A 531 18.96 -28.85 -0.53
CA GLU A 531 18.36 -29.65 0.57
C GLU A 531 18.88 -29.28 1.97
N GLN A 532 20.04 -28.65 2.05
CA GLN A 532 20.57 -28.08 3.29
C GLN A 532 19.83 -26.82 3.75
N THR A 533 18.91 -26.29 2.95
CA THR A 533 18.09 -25.12 3.32
C THR A 533 16.99 -25.55 4.29
N PRO A 534 17.00 -25.04 5.53
CA PRO A 534 16.15 -25.59 6.58
C PRO A 534 14.66 -25.24 6.42
N ASN A 535 14.36 -24.02 5.97
CA ASN A 535 12.99 -23.51 5.87
C ASN A 535 12.78 -22.74 4.57
N ARG A 536 11.51 -22.68 4.07
CA ARG A 536 11.08 -21.86 2.93
C ARG A 536 11.97 -22.04 1.69
N LYS A 537 12.28 -23.25 1.36
CA LYS A 537 13.22 -23.64 0.30
C LYS A 537 12.89 -23.00 -1.04
N GLU A 538 11.62 -23.02 -1.47
CA GLU A 538 11.18 -22.46 -2.75
C GLU A 538 11.45 -20.95 -2.83
N GLU A 539 11.14 -20.20 -1.79
CA GLU A 539 11.39 -18.75 -1.73
C GLU A 539 12.89 -18.43 -1.77
N ILE A 540 13.70 -19.19 -1.04
CA ILE A 540 15.16 -19.01 -0.99
C ILE A 540 15.79 -19.31 -2.35
N VAL A 541 15.37 -20.39 -2.99
CA VAL A 541 15.86 -20.77 -4.32
C VAL A 541 15.45 -19.74 -5.38
N GLU A 542 14.19 -19.27 -5.34
CA GLU A 542 13.69 -18.22 -6.24
C GLU A 542 14.50 -16.93 -6.05
N ALA A 543 14.74 -16.50 -4.81
CA ALA A 543 15.52 -15.31 -4.53
C ALA A 543 16.99 -15.42 -5.00
N ALA A 544 17.62 -16.59 -4.84
CA ALA A 544 18.96 -16.86 -5.36
C ALA A 544 18.99 -16.81 -6.88
N GLU A 545 18.02 -17.44 -7.54
CA GLU A 545 17.87 -17.44 -9.00
C GLU A 545 17.72 -16.01 -9.55
N ILE A 546 16.83 -15.21 -8.96
CA ILE A 546 16.61 -13.82 -9.37
C ILE A 546 17.91 -13.01 -9.24
N LYS A 547 18.64 -13.16 -8.14
CA LYS A 547 19.91 -12.46 -7.94
C LYS A 547 20.96 -12.83 -8.99
N MET A 548 21.04 -14.11 -9.38
CA MET A 548 21.97 -14.55 -10.43
C MET A 548 21.55 -14.09 -11.82
N LYS A 549 20.29 -14.29 -12.21
CA LYS A 549 19.77 -13.91 -13.54
C LYS A 549 19.82 -12.40 -13.80
N TYR A 550 19.54 -11.61 -12.78
CA TYR A 550 19.45 -10.16 -12.91
C TYR A 550 20.66 -9.41 -12.35
N LYS A 551 21.77 -10.10 -12.04
CA LYS A 551 22.98 -9.54 -11.45
C LYS A 551 23.44 -8.25 -12.14
N GLY A 552 23.62 -8.27 -13.44
CA GLY A 552 24.09 -7.12 -14.21
C GLY A 552 23.09 -5.95 -14.25
N TYR A 553 21.78 -6.22 -14.17
CA TYR A 553 20.75 -5.17 -14.07
C TYR A 553 20.76 -4.54 -12.68
N ILE A 554 20.85 -5.36 -11.63
CA ILE A 554 20.89 -4.92 -10.23
C ILE A 554 22.12 -4.05 -9.97
N GLU A 555 23.30 -4.46 -10.47
CA GLU A 555 24.55 -3.71 -10.31
C GLU A 555 24.49 -2.34 -11.01
N ARG A 556 23.98 -2.30 -12.24
CA ARG A 556 23.81 -1.01 -12.98
C ARG A 556 22.86 -0.07 -12.26
N GLU A 557 21.73 -0.58 -11.78
CA GLU A 557 20.73 0.23 -11.08
C GLU A 557 21.26 0.76 -9.73
N LYS A 558 22.06 -0.03 -9.02
CA LYS A 558 22.75 0.42 -7.80
C LYS A 558 23.68 1.60 -8.07
N ILE A 559 24.45 1.57 -9.16
CA ILE A 559 25.34 2.68 -9.53
C ILE A 559 24.53 3.96 -9.78
N VAL A 560 23.37 3.84 -10.43
CA VAL A 560 22.48 4.99 -10.69
C VAL A 560 21.89 5.51 -9.37
N ALA A 561 21.40 4.63 -8.52
CA ALA A 561 20.85 4.99 -7.21
C ALA A 561 21.90 5.68 -6.32
N ASP A 562 23.13 5.17 -6.29
CA ASP A 562 24.23 5.76 -5.50
C ASP A 562 24.61 7.18 -5.96
N LYS A 563 24.50 7.47 -7.26
CA LYS A 563 24.68 8.85 -7.78
C LYS A 563 23.59 9.79 -7.25
N MET A 564 22.35 9.33 -7.23
CA MET A 564 21.22 10.13 -6.73
C MET A 564 21.28 10.32 -5.20
N ARG A 565 21.77 9.33 -4.45
CA ARG A 565 21.97 9.45 -3.00
C ARG A 565 22.89 10.61 -2.61
N ARG A 566 23.82 11.02 -3.48
CA ARG A 566 24.66 12.20 -3.22
C ARG A 566 23.83 13.47 -3.10
N LEU A 567 22.80 13.63 -3.93
CA LEU A 567 21.88 14.77 -3.86
C LEU A 567 20.94 14.67 -2.63
N GLU A 568 20.58 13.46 -2.21
CA GLU A 568 19.81 13.22 -0.98
C GLU A 568 20.57 13.63 0.29
N ASN A 569 21.90 13.57 0.26
CA ASN A 569 22.73 13.96 1.40
C ASN A 569 22.99 15.48 1.46
N ILE A 570 22.63 16.24 0.42
CA ILE A 570 22.77 17.70 0.41
C ILE A 570 21.53 18.31 1.07
N ARG A 571 21.63 18.66 2.35
CA ARG A 571 20.57 19.33 3.10
C ARG A 571 20.50 20.80 2.70
N ILE A 572 19.31 21.26 2.33
CA ILE A 572 19.07 22.65 1.90
C ILE A 572 18.09 23.39 2.80
N LYS A 573 17.40 22.69 3.70
CA LYS A 573 16.43 23.28 4.62
C LYS A 573 17.09 24.33 5.52
N GLY A 574 16.52 25.54 5.52
CA GLY A 574 17.01 26.68 6.30
C GLY A 574 18.21 27.41 5.70
N HIS A 575 18.78 26.94 4.57
CA HIS A 575 19.88 27.62 3.90
C HIS A 575 19.42 28.76 3.00
N PHE A 576 18.15 28.71 2.54
CA PHE A 576 17.65 29.66 1.55
C PHE A 576 16.35 30.33 1.97
N LYS A 577 16.28 31.62 1.71
CA LYS A 577 15.02 32.37 1.63
C LYS A 577 14.58 32.37 0.17
N TYR A 578 13.82 31.38 -0.23
CA TYR A 578 13.49 31.11 -1.63
C TYR A 578 12.84 32.31 -2.34
N GLU A 579 12.06 33.13 -1.64
CA GLU A 579 11.42 34.32 -2.20
C GLU A 579 12.44 35.37 -2.67
N GLU A 580 13.63 35.40 -2.09
CA GLU A 580 14.70 36.36 -2.39
C GLU A 580 15.62 35.86 -3.54
N LEU A 581 15.50 34.61 -3.98
CA LEU A 581 16.36 34.00 -5.00
C LEU A 581 15.88 34.33 -6.42
N HIS A 582 16.26 35.48 -6.94
CA HIS A 582 15.85 35.94 -8.28
C HIS A 582 16.49 35.17 -9.44
N GLU A 583 17.54 34.41 -9.19
CA GLU A 583 18.23 33.53 -10.14
C GLU A 583 17.44 32.26 -10.47
N ILE A 584 16.43 31.94 -9.66
CA ILE A 584 15.54 30.78 -9.83
C ILE A 584 14.24 31.24 -10.51
N SER A 585 13.63 30.35 -11.30
CA SER A 585 12.35 30.62 -11.95
C SER A 585 11.27 31.02 -10.92
N THR A 586 10.33 31.89 -11.32
CA THR A 586 9.26 32.36 -10.44
C THR A 586 8.42 31.18 -9.90
N GLU A 587 8.10 30.21 -10.77
CA GLU A 587 7.38 28.99 -10.36
C GLU A 587 8.22 28.16 -9.37
N GLY A 588 9.50 27.92 -9.68
CA GLY A 588 10.43 27.21 -8.80
C GLY A 588 10.52 27.84 -7.42
N ARG A 589 10.65 29.18 -7.33
CA ARG A 589 10.67 29.92 -6.05
C ARG A 589 9.42 29.70 -5.21
N GLN A 590 8.25 29.87 -5.83
CA GLN A 590 6.96 29.71 -5.13
C GLN A 590 6.77 28.27 -4.63
N LYS A 591 7.12 27.28 -5.44
CA LYS A 591 7.03 25.87 -5.08
C LYS A 591 8.02 25.50 -3.98
N LEU A 592 9.27 25.93 -4.07
CA LEU A 592 10.30 25.69 -3.05
C LEU A 592 9.96 26.37 -1.73
N ALA A 593 9.44 27.62 -1.75
CA ALA A 593 9.00 28.31 -0.53
C ALA A 593 7.83 27.59 0.16
N ARG A 594 6.84 27.13 -0.62
CA ARG A 594 5.66 26.43 -0.10
C ARG A 594 6.02 25.07 0.50
N ILE A 595 6.80 24.25 -0.22
CA ILE A 595 7.09 22.87 0.14
C ILE A 595 8.23 22.78 1.16
N ASN A 596 9.19 23.71 1.09
CA ASN A 596 10.37 23.79 1.95
C ASN A 596 11.10 22.44 2.07
N PRO A 597 11.64 21.92 0.95
CA PRO A 597 12.26 20.60 0.90
C PRO A 597 13.50 20.52 1.80
N GLU A 598 13.75 19.33 2.36
CA GLU A 598 14.88 19.12 3.27
C GLU A 598 16.20 18.92 2.52
N THR A 599 16.12 18.30 1.33
CA THR A 599 17.30 17.95 0.52
C THR A 599 17.19 18.49 -0.90
N LEU A 600 18.34 18.59 -1.56
CA LEU A 600 18.42 19.00 -2.97
C LEU A 600 17.73 18.00 -3.90
N ALA A 601 17.79 16.70 -3.59
CA ALA A 601 17.07 15.68 -4.34
C ALA A 601 15.55 15.83 -4.21
N GLN A 602 15.03 16.13 -3.02
CA GLN A 602 13.60 16.47 -2.85
C GLN A 602 13.22 17.69 -3.69
N ALA A 603 14.03 18.76 -3.65
CA ALA A 603 13.80 19.93 -4.47
C ALA A 603 13.70 19.60 -5.96
N SER A 604 14.57 18.71 -6.47
CA SER A 604 14.60 18.31 -7.88
C SER A 604 13.35 17.52 -8.34
N ARG A 605 12.61 16.94 -7.41
CA ARG A 605 11.38 16.18 -7.69
C ARG A 605 10.09 17.01 -7.62
N ILE A 606 10.19 18.26 -7.17
CA ILE A 606 9.03 19.16 -7.08
C ILE A 606 8.61 19.56 -8.50
N PRO A 607 7.35 19.32 -8.91
CA PRO A 607 6.85 19.78 -10.21
C PRO A 607 6.94 21.31 -10.32
N GLY A 608 7.55 21.80 -11.40
CA GLY A 608 7.80 23.23 -11.62
C GLY A 608 9.17 23.74 -11.15
N VAL A 609 9.98 22.89 -10.51
CA VAL A 609 11.40 23.16 -10.25
C VAL A 609 12.23 22.54 -11.37
N SER A 610 12.97 23.37 -12.11
CA SER A 610 13.75 22.93 -13.27
C SER A 610 15.16 22.43 -12.88
N PRO A 611 15.82 21.65 -13.73
CA PRO A 611 17.23 21.31 -13.53
C PRO A 611 18.16 22.54 -13.42
N SER A 612 17.80 23.65 -14.07
CA SER A 612 18.51 24.92 -13.97
C SER A 612 18.40 25.50 -12.56
N ASP A 613 17.19 25.48 -11.97
CA ASP A 613 16.96 25.96 -10.60
C ASP A 613 17.80 25.14 -9.60
N ILE A 614 17.89 23.82 -9.78
CA ILE A 614 18.71 22.94 -8.94
C ILE A 614 20.21 23.27 -9.07
N ASN A 615 20.68 23.56 -10.28
CA ASN A 615 22.09 23.96 -10.46
C ASN A 615 22.39 25.29 -9.77
N VAL A 616 21.46 26.24 -9.79
CA VAL A 616 21.60 27.50 -9.05
C VAL A 616 21.71 27.25 -7.56
N LEU A 617 20.83 26.41 -6.98
CA LEU A 617 20.92 26.03 -5.56
C LEU A 617 22.26 25.39 -5.21
N LEU A 618 22.77 24.48 -6.05
CA LEU A 618 24.09 23.86 -5.87
C LEU A 618 25.21 24.88 -5.86
N VAL A 619 25.19 25.84 -6.76
CA VAL A 619 26.22 26.91 -6.84
C VAL A 619 26.15 27.80 -5.60
N LEU A 620 24.95 28.15 -5.13
CA LEU A 620 24.76 28.98 -3.94
C LEU A 620 25.17 28.25 -2.64
N MET A 621 25.03 26.93 -2.59
CA MET A 621 25.50 26.12 -1.44
C MET A 621 27.04 26.00 -1.34
N ASN A 622 27.73 26.16 -2.47
CA ASN A 622 29.20 26.08 -2.51
C ASN A 622 29.88 27.45 -2.33
N ARG A 623 29.07 28.50 -2.13
CA ARG A 623 29.54 29.86 -1.78
C ARG A 623 29.36 30.12 -0.29
#